data_72269d1d3759c90e3af6f0fe9c709c0c
#
_entry.id   72269d1d3759c90e3af6f0fe9c709c0c
#
_cell.length_a   1.000
_cell.length_b   1.000
_cell.length_c   1.000
_cell.angle_alpha   90.00
_cell.angle_beta   90.00
_cell.angle_gamma   90.00
#
_symmetry.space_group_name_H-M   'P 1'
#
loop_
_entity.id
_entity.type
_entity.pdbx_description
1 polymer ?
#
loop_
_entity_poly.entity_id
_entity_poly.type
_entity_poly.pdbx_seq_one_letter_code
_entity_poly.pdbx_strand_id
1 'polypeptide(L)'
;MRRIITGHNSEGKSVVKIDGGPSRSVGEEVGGLFEIWNTDDSSIDSTDSIDRADTDIVLSPTPGGSNFRYFRINPTPEGISAEMLEELAAQAFRSIGAEHERVDTSRHPTMHKTKTIDYIILLEGDVTLLLDDDEVKLEPFDVVVQRGTNHAWINNGSEPALFIAVLIDANIKE
;
A
#
# COMPACT_ATOMS: atom_id res chain seq x y z
N MET A 1 1.23 3.04 14.88
CA MET A 1 1.12 4.14 13.87
C MET A 1 0.05 5.12 14.34
N ARG A 2 0.27 6.43 14.16
CA ARG A 2 -0.66 7.51 14.54
C ARG A 2 -0.85 8.42 13.33
N ARG A 3 -2.10 8.81 13.03
CA ARG A 3 -2.40 9.83 12.02
C ARG A 3 -2.94 11.09 12.68
N ILE A 4 -2.60 12.23 12.14
CA ILE A 4 -3.11 13.53 12.56
C ILE A 4 -3.67 14.21 11.31
N ILE A 5 -4.96 14.48 11.30
CA ILE A 5 -5.64 15.17 10.21
C ILE A 5 -6.02 16.57 10.68
N THR A 6 -5.59 17.55 9.94
CA THR A 6 -5.88 18.96 10.22
C THR A 6 -7.11 19.43 9.45
N GLY A 7 -7.70 20.52 9.87
CA GLY A 7 -8.82 21.15 9.19
C GLY A 7 -9.12 22.51 9.82
N HIS A 8 -10.32 23.02 9.58
CA HIS A 8 -10.74 24.33 10.08
C HIS A 8 -11.94 24.19 11.03
N ASN A 9 -12.02 25.09 12.02
CA ASN A 9 -13.20 25.23 12.86
C ASN A 9 -14.21 26.20 12.19
N SER A 10 -15.34 26.47 12.87
CA SER A 10 -16.39 27.39 12.38
C SER A 10 -15.94 28.83 12.18
N GLU A 11 -14.79 29.23 12.77
CA GLU A 11 -14.19 30.56 12.62
C GLU A 11 -13.09 30.58 11.53
N GLY A 12 -12.90 29.47 10.81
CA GLY A 12 -11.84 29.35 9.78
C GLY A 12 -10.43 29.15 10.34
N LYS A 13 -10.28 28.91 11.64
CA LYS A 13 -8.96 28.68 12.26
C LYS A 13 -8.55 27.23 12.11
N SER A 14 -7.26 26.99 11.84
CA SER A 14 -6.68 25.66 11.72
C SER A 14 -6.73 24.91 13.06
N VAL A 15 -7.19 23.67 13.02
CA VAL A 15 -7.31 22.80 14.18
C VAL A 15 -6.97 21.36 13.79
N VAL A 16 -6.67 20.52 14.78
CA VAL A 16 -6.64 19.08 14.61
C VAL A 16 -8.07 18.55 14.59
N LYS A 17 -8.43 17.85 13.52
CA LYS A 17 -9.75 17.18 13.38
C LYS A 17 -9.70 15.74 13.84
N ILE A 18 -8.64 15.00 13.48
CA ILE A 18 -8.44 13.60 13.87
C ILE A 18 -7.04 13.48 14.47
N ASP A 19 -6.97 12.80 15.60
CA ASP A 19 -5.73 12.42 16.27
C ASP A 19 -5.92 10.99 16.78
N GLY A 20 -5.37 10.00 16.09
CA GLY A 20 -5.62 8.61 16.40
C GLY A 20 -4.84 7.62 15.55
N GLY A 21 -5.33 6.39 15.50
CA GLY A 21 -4.81 5.34 14.64
C GLY A 21 -5.16 5.54 13.16
N PRO A 22 -4.79 4.57 12.30
CA PRO A 22 -5.26 4.48 10.92
C PRO A 22 -6.79 4.51 10.87
N SER A 23 -7.39 4.93 9.75
CA SER A 23 -8.84 4.90 9.58
C SER A 23 -9.37 3.47 9.58
N ARG A 24 -8.73 2.65 8.77
CA ARG A 24 -8.98 1.21 8.63
C ARG A 24 -7.69 0.45 8.55
N SER A 25 -7.76 -0.85 8.87
CA SER A 25 -6.66 -1.80 8.66
C SER A 25 -7.22 -3.14 8.22
N VAL A 26 -6.42 -3.91 7.48
CA VAL A 26 -6.73 -5.27 7.02
C VAL A 26 -5.46 -6.11 6.96
N GLY A 27 -5.60 -7.41 7.25
CA GLY A 27 -4.50 -8.38 7.13
C GLY A 27 -3.37 -8.20 8.14
N GLU A 28 -3.64 -7.66 9.32
CA GLU A 28 -2.63 -7.35 10.35
C GLU A 28 -1.84 -8.58 10.80
N GLU A 29 -2.44 -9.76 10.75
CA GLU A 29 -1.82 -11.04 11.10
C GLU A 29 -0.76 -11.52 10.10
N VAL A 30 -0.84 -11.05 8.84
CA VAL A 30 0.08 -11.39 7.76
C VAL A 30 0.95 -10.21 7.30
N GLY A 31 0.91 -9.10 8.05
CA GLY A 31 1.57 -7.83 7.73
C GLY A 31 0.58 -6.69 7.83
N GLY A 32 -0.13 -6.40 6.76
CA GLY A 32 -1.32 -5.55 6.75
C GLY A 32 -1.18 -4.24 6.02
N LEU A 33 -2.34 -3.71 5.62
CA LEU A 33 -2.52 -2.37 5.09
C LEU A 33 -3.19 -1.50 6.16
N PHE A 34 -2.76 -0.26 6.29
CA PHE A 34 -3.22 0.69 7.30
C PHE A 34 -3.52 2.04 6.62
N GLU A 35 -4.80 2.33 6.38
CA GLU A 35 -5.22 3.52 5.64
C GLU A 35 -5.08 4.79 6.48
N ILE A 36 -4.43 5.80 5.89
CA ILE A 36 -4.21 7.09 6.52
C ILE A 36 -5.20 8.11 5.95
N TRP A 37 -5.24 8.25 4.62
CA TRP A 37 -6.08 9.21 3.91
C TRP A 37 -6.27 8.81 2.46
N ASN A 38 -7.49 8.98 1.92
CA ASN A 38 -7.80 8.70 0.54
C ASN A 38 -8.46 9.91 -0.12
N THR A 39 -8.25 10.06 -1.42
CA THR A 39 -9.00 10.97 -2.29
C THR A 39 -9.71 10.19 -3.38
N ASP A 40 -10.75 10.78 -3.96
CA ASP A 40 -11.50 10.26 -5.10
C ASP A 40 -11.50 11.25 -6.27
N ASP A 41 -12.25 10.97 -7.33
CA ASP A 41 -12.38 11.81 -8.53
C ASP A 41 -13.21 13.08 -8.32
N SER A 42 -13.83 13.25 -7.15
CA SER A 42 -14.43 14.52 -6.79
C SER A 42 -13.33 15.60 -6.71
N SER A 43 -13.68 16.84 -7.00
CA SER A 43 -12.71 17.94 -6.88
C SER A 43 -12.08 17.91 -5.48
N ILE A 44 -10.76 17.80 -5.42
CA ILE A 44 -10.03 17.78 -4.15
C ILE A 44 -10.28 19.11 -3.45
N ASP A 45 -11.05 19.08 -2.38
CA ASP A 45 -11.34 20.23 -1.53
C ASP A 45 -10.60 20.09 -0.20
N SER A 46 -9.65 20.99 0.05
CA SER A 46 -8.87 21.01 1.29
C SER A 46 -9.70 21.33 2.53
N THR A 47 -10.94 21.78 2.36
CA THR A 47 -11.87 22.08 3.46
C THR A 47 -12.86 20.97 3.72
N ASP A 48 -12.90 19.93 2.87
CA ASP A 48 -13.76 18.76 3.05
C ASP A 48 -13.40 18.03 4.36
N SER A 49 -14.43 17.66 5.10
CA SER A 49 -14.28 16.96 6.38
C SER A 49 -14.53 15.45 6.29
N ILE A 50 -14.78 14.92 5.11
CA ILE A 50 -15.06 13.50 4.90
C ILE A 50 -13.76 12.71 4.96
N ASP A 51 -13.72 11.71 5.84
CA ASP A 51 -12.65 10.72 5.88
C ASP A 51 -12.94 9.58 4.88
N ARG A 52 -12.47 9.75 3.64
CA ARG A 52 -12.66 8.74 2.58
C ARG A 52 -11.88 7.46 2.80
N ALA A 53 -10.94 7.45 3.73
CA ALA A 53 -10.23 6.24 4.15
C ALA A 53 -11.07 5.36 5.10
N ASP A 54 -12.24 5.83 5.58
CA ASP A 54 -13.17 5.05 6.41
C ASP A 54 -14.11 4.19 5.55
N THR A 55 -13.53 3.37 4.69
CA THR A 55 -14.23 2.41 3.81
C THR A 55 -13.48 1.09 3.77
N ASP A 56 -14.05 0.07 3.11
CA ASP A 56 -13.34 -1.18 2.86
C ASP A 56 -12.05 -0.93 2.08
N ILE A 57 -10.97 -1.57 2.52
CA ILE A 57 -9.65 -1.37 1.92
C ILE A 57 -9.58 -2.11 0.60
N VAL A 58 -9.20 -1.38 -0.44
CA VAL A 58 -8.83 -1.92 -1.75
C VAL A 58 -7.39 -1.53 -2.09
N LEU A 59 -6.70 -2.34 -2.90
CA LEU A 59 -5.30 -2.05 -3.23
C LEU A 59 -5.18 -0.78 -4.05
N SER A 60 -5.81 -0.73 -5.21
CA SER A 60 -5.76 0.42 -6.11
C SER A 60 -6.76 1.50 -5.70
N PRO A 61 -6.41 2.79 -5.84
CA PRO A 61 -7.34 3.89 -5.61
C PRO A 61 -8.49 3.88 -6.63
N THR A 62 -9.56 4.59 -6.31
CA THR A 62 -10.62 4.87 -7.29
C THR A 62 -10.09 5.72 -8.45
N PRO A 63 -10.71 5.64 -9.65
CA PRO A 63 -10.31 6.49 -10.78
C PRO A 63 -10.19 7.97 -10.40
N GLY A 64 -9.07 8.60 -10.74
CA GLY A 64 -8.75 9.99 -10.39
C GLY A 64 -8.38 10.23 -8.93
N GLY A 65 -8.34 9.18 -8.10
CA GLY A 65 -8.08 9.28 -6.67
C GLY A 65 -6.66 8.89 -6.27
N SER A 66 -6.44 8.87 -4.95
CA SER A 66 -5.19 8.40 -4.34
C SER A 66 -5.46 7.70 -3.01
N ASN A 67 -4.58 6.74 -2.67
CA ASN A 67 -4.55 6.09 -1.36
C ASN A 67 -3.23 6.41 -0.67
N PHE A 68 -3.30 6.94 0.54
CA PHE A 68 -2.16 7.16 1.41
C PHE A 68 -2.22 6.19 2.58
N ARG A 69 -1.22 5.30 2.69
CA ARG A 69 -1.22 4.20 3.65
C ARG A 69 0.16 3.84 4.18
N TYR A 70 0.18 3.19 5.34
CA TYR A 70 1.28 2.30 5.69
C TYR A 70 0.95 0.88 5.24
N PHE A 71 1.99 0.11 4.92
CA PHE A 71 1.86 -1.33 4.78
C PHE A 71 3.06 -2.04 5.39
N ARG A 72 2.81 -3.25 5.85
CA ARG A 72 3.85 -4.13 6.40
C ARG A 72 3.92 -5.41 5.61
N ILE A 73 5.13 -5.94 5.50
CA ILE A 73 5.40 -7.24 4.90
C ILE A 73 6.12 -8.09 5.94
N ASN A 74 5.47 -9.16 6.37
CA ASN A 74 6.07 -10.14 7.26
C ASN A 74 7.15 -10.94 6.54
N PRO A 75 8.13 -11.49 7.26
CA PRO A 75 9.03 -12.51 6.72
C PRO A 75 8.24 -13.70 6.17
N THR A 76 8.73 -14.28 5.09
CA THR A 76 8.17 -15.55 4.60
C THR A 76 8.39 -16.64 5.66
N PRO A 77 7.35 -17.37 6.09
CA PRO A 77 7.50 -18.43 7.09
C PRO A 77 8.49 -19.51 6.65
N GLU A 78 9.37 -19.93 7.55
CA GLU A 78 10.31 -21.01 7.28
C GLU A 78 9.59 -22.31 6.93
N GLY A 79 10.06 -22.99 5.88
CA GLY A 79 9.52 -24.29 5.47
C GLY A 79 8.17 -24.25 4.79
N ILE A 80 7.65 -23.07 4.46
CA ILE A 80 6.42 -22.96 3.66
C ILE A 80 6.64 -23.54 2.26
N SER A 81 5.70 -24.35 1.76
CA SER A 81 5.76 -24.82 0.38
C SER A 81 5.40 -23.71 -0.62
N ALA A 82 5.87 -23.85 -1.87
CA ALA A 82 5.54 -22.91 -2.94
C ALA A 82 4.02 -22.83 -3.17
N GLU A 83 3.33 -23.98 -3.11
CA GLU A 83 1.88 -24.03 -3.28
C GLU A 83 1.15 -23.29 -2.16
N MET A 84 1.60 -23.42 -0.91
CA MET A 84 0.99 -22.73 0.22
C MET A 84 1.26 -21.24 0.17
N LEU A 85 2.46 -20.82 -0.25
CA LEU A 85 2.78 -19.41 -0.44
C LEU A 85 1.92 -18.77 -1.53
N GLU A 86 1.70 -19.51 -2.65
CA GLU A 86 0.80 -19.07 -3.73
C GLU A 86 -0.65 -18.91 -3.23
N GLU A 87 -1.16 -19.87 -2.45
CA GLU A 87 -2.51 -19.82 -1.90
C GLU A 87 -2.69 -18.62 -0.95
N LEU A 88 -1.73 -18.40 -0.04
CA LEU A 88 -1.74 -17.25 0.88
C LEU A 88 -1.69 -15.92 0.12
N ALA A 89 -0.83 -15.81 -0.90
CA ALA A 89 -0.76 -14.63 -1.74
C ALA A 89 -2.09 -14.37 -2.46
N ALA A 90 -2.66 -15.39 -3.11
CA ALA A 90 -3.95 -15.27 -3.79
C ALA A 90 -5.06 -14.83 -2.83
N GLN A 91 -5.11 -15.40 -1.63
CA GLN A 91 -6.09 -15.03 -0.61
C GLN A 91 -5.90 -13.58 -0.14
N ALA A 92 -4.67 -13.15 0.11
CA ALA A 92 -4.35 -11.79 0.53
C ALA A 92 -4.80 -10.77 -0.52
N PHE A 93 -4.46 -10.98 -1.80
CA PHE A 93 -4.87 -10.07 -2.88
C PHE A 93 -6.39 -10.07 -3.11
N ARG A 94 -7.06 -11.22 -2.94
CA ARG A 94 -8.52 -11.30 -3.02
C ARG A 94 -9.19 -10.49 -1.91
N SER A 95 -8.65 -10.52 -0.69
CA SER A 95 -9.22 -9.79 0.45
C SER A 95 -9.20 -8.27 0.30
N ILE A 96 -8.35 -7.75 -0.58
CA ILE A 96 -8.21 -6.32 -0.90
C ILE A 96 -8.65 -6.00 -2.33
N GLY A 97 -9.45 -6.88 -2.96
CA GLY A 97 -10.02 -6.66 -4.29
C GLY A 97 -9.02 -6.64 -5.46
N ALA A 98 -7.80 -7.14 -5.25
CA ALA A 98 -6.67 -6.99 -6.17
C ALA A 98 -6.23 -8.31 -6.85
N GLU A 99 -7.05 -9.36 -6.81
CA GLU A 99 -6.71 -10.65 -7.44
C GLU A 99 -6.39 -10.49 -8.94
N HIS A 100 -7.08 -9.59 -9.62
CA HIS A 100 -6.90 -9.31 -11.05
C HIS A 100 -5.61 -8.53 -11.37
N GLU A 101 -4.94 -7.97 -10.37
CA GLU A 101 -3.68 -7.24 -10.52
C GLU A 101 -2.46 -8.17 -10.49
N ARG A 102 -2.64 -9.44 -10.13
CA ARG A 102 -1.62 -10.50 -10.20
C ARG A 102 -1.52 -11.03 -11.63
N VAL A 103 -0.88 -10.26 -12.52
CA VAL A 103 -0.87 -10.53 -13.97
C VAL A 103 0.19 -11.55 -14.39
N ASP A 104 1.36 -11.54 -13.75
CA ASP A 104 2.44 -12.51 -13.93
C ASP A 104 3.13 -12.75 -12.57
N THR A 105 2.97 -13.95 -12.05
CA THR A 105 3.52 -14.39 -10.76
C THR A 105 4.67 -15.40 -10.92
N SER A 106 5.25 -15.49 -12.11
CA SER A 106 6.27 -16.51 -12.42
C SER A 106 7.52 -16.41 -11.55
N ARG A 107 7.95 -15.21 -11.16
CA ARG A 107 9.10 -14.99 -10.29
C ARG A 107 8.78 -15.06 -8.80
N HIS A 108 7.57 -14.63 -8.39
CA HIS A 108 7.14 -14.68 -6.99
C HIS A 108 5.60 -14.58 -6.89
N PRO A 109 4.95 -15.32 -5.98
CA PRO A 109 3.49 -15.32 -5.82
C PRO A 109 2.87 -13.96 -5.52
N THR A 110 3.59 -13.03 -4.92
CA THR A 110 3.09 -11.69 -4.62
C THR A 110 3.34 -10.65 -5.73
N MET A 111 3.87 -11.08 -6.89
CA MET A 111 4.01 -10.19 -8.06
C MET A 111 2.65 -9.64 -8.47
N HIS A 112 2.59 -8.33 -8.67
CA HIS A 112 1.36 -7.64 -9.09
C HIS A 112 1.68 -6.35 -9.83
N LYS A 113 0.68 -5.84 -10.57
CA LYS A 113 0.79 -4.64 -11.38
C LYS A 113 -0.48 -3.81 -11.23
N THR A 114 -0.36 -2.62 -10.71
CA THR A 114 -1.44 -1.64 -10.53
C THR A 114 -1.44 -0.59 -11.63
N LYS A 115 -2.59 0.04 -11.90
CA LYS A 115 -2.69 1.21 -12.79
C LYS A 115 -2.46 2.49 -11.98
N THR A 116 -1.27 2.59 -11.38
CA THR A 116 -0.91 3.69 -10.48
C THR A 116 0.51 4.18 -10.71
N ILE A 117 0.78 5.38 -10.21
CA ILE A 117 2.12 5.84 -9.86
C ILE A 117 2.18 5.88 -8.35
N ASP A 118 3.13 5.14 -7.76
CA ASP A 118 3.24 5.05 -6.32
C ASP A 118 4.54 5.72 -5.84
N TYR A 119 4.44 6.52 -4.79
CA TYR A 119 5.57 7.03 -4.04
C TYR A 119 5.70 6.20 -2.77
N ILE A 120 6.76 5.41 -2.68
CA ILE A 120 6.95 4.42 -1.63
C ILE A 120 8.26 4.68 -0.91
N ILE A 121 8.25 4.63 0.40
CA ILE A 121 9.43 4.78 1.24
C ILE A 121 9.51 3.56 2.17
N LEU A 122 10.63 2.86 2.16
CA LEU A 122 10.94 1.86 3.18
C LEU A 122 11.31 2.59 4.47
N LEU A 123 10.59 2.33 5.55
CA LEU A 123 10.86 2.94 6.85
C LEU A 123 11.72 2.03 7.74
N GLU A 124 11.42 0.71 7.71
CA GLU A 124 12.08 -0.31 8.52
C GLU A 124 12.14 -1.63 7.77
N GLY A 125 13.21 -2.39 7.96
CA GLY A 125 13.37 -3.75 7.43
C GLY A 125 14.47 -3.91 6.40
N ASP A 126 14.64 -5.13 5.92
CA ASP A 126 15.56 -5.56 4.86
C ASP A 126 14.71 -6.13 3.72
N VAL A 127 14.59 -5.39 2.63
CA VAL A 127 13.65 -5.73 1.55
C VAL A 127 14.35 -5.72 0.20
N THR A 128 14.01 -6.70 -0.64
CA THR A 128 14.30 -6.69 -2.07
C THR A 128 13.04 -6.31 -2.85
N LEU A 129 13.14 -5.26 -3.65
CA LEU A 129 12.17 -4.97 -4.72
C LEU A 129 12.48 -5.92 -5.88
N LEU A 130 11.54 -6.79 -6.21
CA LEU A 130 11.62 -7.71 -7.33
C LEU A 130 10.78 -7.18 -8.50
N LEU A 131 11.38 -7.07 -9.67
CA LEU A 131 10.74 -6.72 -10.94
C LEU A 131 10.78 -7.91 -11.90
N ASP A 132 10.28 -7.76 -13.13
CA ASP A 132 10.29 -8.85 -14.12
C ASP A 132 11.74 -9.29 -14.47
N ASP A 133 12.62 -8.35 -14.75
CA ASP A 133 14.01 -8.63 -15.18
C ASP A 133 15.06 -8.21 -14.15
N ASP A 134 14.72 -7.31 -13.22
CA ASP A 134 15.65 -6.75 -12.25
C ASP A 134 15.26 -7.05 -10.81
N GLU A 135 16.19 -6.83 -9.90
CA GLU A 135 15.95 -6.79 -8.46
C GLU A 135 16.83 -5.73 -7.80
N VAL A 136 16.31 -5.09 -6.76
CA VAL A 136 17.02 -4.05 -6.01
C VAL A 136 16.87 -4.28 -4.53
N LYS A 137 17.98 -4.39 -3.81
CA LYS A 137 17.98 -4.40 -2.36
C LYS A 137 17.78 -2.97 -1.85
N LEU A 138 16.81 -2.80 -0.95
CA LEU A 138 16.47 -1.52 -0.35
C LEU A 138 17.00 -1.41 1.08
N GLU A 139 17.37 -0.21 1.46
CA GLU A 139 17.70 0.18 2.83
C GLU A 139 16.64 1.16 3.37
N PRO A 140 16.46 1.25 4.71
CA PRO A 140 15.55 2.23 5.30
C PRO A 140 15.81 3.65 4.77
N PHE A 141 14.70 4.34 4.43
CA PHE A 141 14.62 5.66 3.78
C PHE A 141 14.91 5.67 2.28
N ASP A 142 15.15 4.53 1.65
CA ASP A 142 15.12 4.48 0.19
C ASP A 142 13.72 4.79 -0.33
N VAL A 143 13.68 5.52 -1.44
CA VAL A 143 12.45 5.96 -2.10
C VAL A 143 12.31 5.25 -3.43
N VAL A 144 11.17 4.60 -3.62
CA VAL A 144 10.82 3.98 -4.90
C VAL A 144 9.66 4.74 -5.54
N VAL A 145 9.82 5.10 -6.81
CA VAL A 145 8.70 5.55 -7.65
C VAL A 145 8.29 4.36 -8.52
N GLN A 146 7.22 3.68 -8.10
CA GLN A 146 6.66 2.54 -8.82
C GLN A 146 5.71 3.05 -9.90
N ARG A 147 5.98 2.72 -11.16
CA ARG A 147 5.29 3.30 -12.32
C ARG A 147 4.45 2.26 -13.06
N GLY A 148 3.50 1.62 -12.36
CA GLY A 148 2.65 0.59 -12.94
C GLY A 148 3.41 -0.60 -13.52
N THR A 149 4.56 -0.95 -12.94
CA THR A 149 5.38 -2.11 -13.32
C THR A 149 5.01 -3.32 -12.48
N ASN A 150 5.13 -4.53 -13.03
CA ASN A 150 4.94 -5.76 -12.27
C ASN A 150 6.05 -5.89 -11.22
N HIS A 151 5.68 -6.11 -9.96
CA HIS A 151 6.65 -6.11 -8.87
C HIS A 151 6.19 -6.92 -7.66
N ALA A 152 7.16 -7.28 -6.82
CA ALA A 152 6.94 -7.81 -5.48
C ALA A 152 7.93 -7.21 -4.49
N TRP A 153 7.57 -7.21 -3.22
CA TRP A 153 8.42 -6.82 -2.10
C TRP A 153 8.77 -8.07 -1.32
N ILE A 154 10.04 -8.42 -1.25
CA ILE A 154 10.53 -9.61 -0.55
C ILE A 154 11.20 -9.17 0.73
N ASN A 155 10.62 -9.53 1.87
CA ASN A 155 11.25 -9.29 3.16
C ASN A 155 12.33 -10.35 3.40
N ASN A 156 13.59 -9.94 3.47
CA ASN A 156 14.74 -10.79 3.71
C ASN A 156 15.11 -10.88 5.19
N GLY A 157 14.49 -10.04 6.02
CA GLY A 157 14.75 -9.97 7.45
C GLY A 157 13.94 -10.98 8.27
N SER A 158 14.17 -10.98 9.58
CA SER A 158 13.41 -11.79 10.56
C SER A 158 12.22 -11.03 11.17
N GLU A 159 12.16 -9.73 10.98
CA GLU A 159 11.12 -8.84 11.51
C GLU A 159 10.28 -8.25 10.37
N PRO A 160 9.04 -7.84 10.63
CA PRO A 160 8.21 -7.19 9.63
C PRO A 160 8.86 -5.93 9.06
N ALA A 161 8.90 -5.80 7.73
CA ALA A 161 9.29 -4.56 7.07
C ALA A 161 8.11 -3.58 7.03
N LEU A 162 8.38 -2.29 7.25
CA LEU A 162 7.39 -1.22 7.28
C LEU A 162 7.63 -0.22 6.16
N PHE A 163 6.57 0.07 5.43
CA PHE A 163 6.55 1.06 4.36
C PHE A 163 5.49 2.13 4.59
N ILE A 164 5.70 3.28 3.99
CA ILE A 164 4.67 4.29 3.74
C ILE A 164 4.56 4.53 2.24
N ALA A 165 3.33 4.65 1.74
CA ALA A 165 3.07 4.80 0.31
C ALA A 165 1.92 5.75 0.01
N VAL A 166 2.05 6.45 -1.12
CA VAL A 166 0.95 7.15 -1.79
C VAL A 166 0.77 6.51 -3.16
N LEU A 167 -0.38 5.89 -3.39
CA LEU A 167 -0.78 5.35 -4.69
C LEU A 167 -1.68 6.37 -5.38
N ILE A 168 -1.37 6.73 -6.59
CA ILE A 168 -2.10 7.72 -7.39
C ILE A 168 -2.62 7.03 -8.64
N ASP A 169 -3.93 7.09 -8.89
CA ASP A 169 -4.52 6.54 -10.10
C ASP A 169 -3.85 7.13 -11.35
N ALA A 170 -3.51 6.28 -12.30
CA ALA A 170 -2.80 6.67 -13.49
C ALA A 170 -3.21 5.85 -14.72
N ASN A 171 -3.20 6.50 -15.88
CA ASN A 171 -3.39 5.80 -17.15
C ASN A 171 -2.10 5.11 -17.59
N ILE A 172 -2.16 3.81 -17.80
CA ILE A 172 -1.10 3.06 -18.47
C ILE A 172 -1.40 3.07 -19.97
N LYS A 173 -0.49 3.65 -20.77
CA LYS A 173 -0.53 3.51 -22.23
C LYS A 173 0.16 2.19 -22.56
N GLU A 174 -0.59 1.29 -23.15
CA GLU A 174 -0.07 0.06 -23.76
C GLU A 174 0.79 0.36 -24.98
#